data_d21cfd87a6ea548d62387804b2466f4f
#
_entry.id   d21cfd87a6ea548d62387804b2466f4f
#
_cell.length_a   1.000
_cell.length_b   1.000
_cell.length_c   1.000
_cell.angle_alpha   90.00
_cell.angle_beta   90.00
_cell.angle_gamma   90.00
#
_symmetry.space_group_name_H-M   'P 1'
#
loop_
_entity.id
_entity.type
_entity.pdbx_description
1 polymer ?
#
loop_
_entity_poly.entity_id
_entity_poly.type
_entity_poly.pdbx_seq_one_letter_code
_entity_poly.pdbx_strand_id
1 'polypeptide(L)'
;FGSSNLFLLWGYLLAATAIVIFVLLKTTDCRAWLWLWLPAAATGGAVTWWHNRFRAPQVKSYTDRLLEQIWSCIASLVVLSAILICGYDPWAVDPLFPALLLIGAGLFISGQVIRNKYMYYASCAVIPIGFGITRDSWLNADPDYNLLQFAAAVLIGLTGAGYALRRQVRCDA
;
A
#
# COMPACT_ATOMS: atom_id res chain seq x y z
N PHE A 1 6.08 8.22 -16.81
CA PHE A 1 6.63 9.02 -15.68
C PHE A 1 5.65 9.23 -14.52
N GLY A 2 4.31 9.12 -14.74
CA GLY A 2 3.31 9.37 -13.71
C GLY A 2 3.17 8.30 -12.66
N SER A 3 3.14 7.06 -13.09
CA SER A 3 2.88 5.93 -12.20
C SER A 3 3.97 5.74 -11.14
N SER A 4 5.25 5.90 -11.49
CA SER A 4 6.36 5.71 -10.54
C SER A 4 6.32 6.70 -9.36
N ASN A 5 5.90 7.96 -9.61
CA ASN A 5 5.77 8.96 -8.56
C ASN A 5 4.61 8.65 -7.60
N LEU A 6 3.51 8.09 -8.13
CA LEU A 6 2.37 7.67 -7.31
C LEU A 6 2.73 6.47 -6.41
N PHE A 7 3.47 5.50 -6.92
CA PHE A 7 3.96 4.39 -6.11
C PHE A 7 4.86 4.87 -4.97
N LEU A 8 5.77 5.81 -5.25
CA LEU A 8 6.63 6.39 -4.22
C LEU A 8 5.82 7.20 -3.20
N LEU A 9 4.87 8.03 -3.65
CA LEU A 9 4.01 8.81 -2.76
C LEU A 9 3.27 7.90 -1.79
N TRP A 10 2.54 6.91 -2.32
CA TRP A 10 1.76 6.00 -1.50
C TRP A 10 2.64 5.11 -0.61
N GLY A 11 3.78 4.65 -1.12
CA GLY A 11 4.73 3.86 -0.34
C GLY A 11 5.26 4.62 0.87
N TYR A 12 5.73 5.85 0.69
CA TYR A 12 6.22 6.67 1.80
C TYR A 12 5.09 7.12 2.74
N LEU A 13 3.93 7.51 2.21
CA LEU A 13 2.82 7.96 3.03
C LEU A 13 2.31 6.86 3.95
N LEU A 14 2.07 5.67 3.42
CA LEU A 14 1.58 4.53 4.21
C LEU A 14 2.61 4.06 5.24
N ALA A 15 3.89 3.97 4.85
CA ALA A 15 4.95 3.57 5.76
C ALA A 15 5.16 4.60 6.88
N ALA A 16 5.21 5.90 6.55
CA ALA A 16 5.33 6.96 7.54
C ALA A 16 4.15 6.97 8.51
N THR A 17 2.93 6.82 8.00
CA THR A 17 1.72 6.75 8.84
C THR A 17 1.77 5.55 9.79
N ALA A 18 2.15 4.37 9.31
CA ALA A 18 2.28 3.18 10.13
C ALA A 18 3.32 3.35 11.25
N ILE A 19 4.48 3.93 10.94
CA ILE A 19 5.53 4.20 11.92
C ILE A 19 5.06 5.23 12.96
N VAL A 20 4.40 6.31 12.54
CA VAL A 20 3.88 7.33 13.46
C VAL A 20 2.83 6.72 14.39
N ILE A 21 1.89 5.94 13.87
CA ILE A 21 0.88 5.24 14.70
C ILE A 21 1.56 4.30 15.69
N PHE A 22 2.55 3.51 15.26
CA PHE A 22 3.31 2.63 16.13
C PHE A 22 3.95 3.37 17.30
N VAL A 23 4.65 4.48 17.02
CA VAL A 23 5.30 5.29 18.07
C VAL A 23 4.26 5.88 19.02
N LEU A 24 3.14 6.40 18.51
CA LEU A 24 2.07 6.99 19.32
C LEU A 24 1.38 5.93 20.19
N LEU A 25 1.13 4.72 19.69
CA LEU A 25 0.57 3.64 20.48
C LEU A 25 1.50 3.23 21.63
N LYS A 26 2.82 3.14 21.36
CA LYS A 26 3.81 2.80 22.40
C LYS A 26 4.01 3.89 23.46
N THR A 27 3.74 5.16 23.13
CA THR A 27 3.92 6.29 24.07
C THR A 27 2.66 6.62 24.86
N THR A 28 1.47 6.39 24.30
CA THR A 28 0.20 6.89 24.91
C THR A 28 -0.82 5.81 25.21
N ASP A 29 -0.59 4.55 24.81
CA ASP A 29 -1.53 3.40 24.94
C ASP A 29 -2.96 3.70 24.45
N CYS A 30 -3.14 4.75 23.63
CA CYS A 30 -4.44 5.23 23.18
C CYS A 30 -4.74 4.69 21.77
N ARG A 31 -5.69 3.76 21.63
CA ARG A 31 -6.10 3.21 20.34
C ARG A 31 -6.77 4.21 19.39
N ALA A 32 -7.12 5.40 19.87
CA ALA A 32 -7.67 6.46 19.01
C ALA A 32 -6.69 6.89 17.90
N TRP A 33 -5.40 6.66 18.04
CA TRP A 33 -4.41 6.96 17.01
C TRP A 33 -4.56 6.15 15.73
N LEU A 34 -5.28 5.02 15.75
CA LEU A 34 -5.62 4.27 14.55
C LEU A 34 -6.48 5.08 13.56
N TRP A 35 -7.22 6.10 14.03
CA TRP A 35 -7.95 7.02 13.17
C TRP A 35 -7.07 7.90 12.26
N LEU A 36 -5.75 7.95 12.53
CA LEU A 36 -4.77 8.64 11.66
C LEU A 36 -4.70 8.04 10.23
N TRP A 37 -5.18 6.82 10.03
CA TRP A 37 -5.31 6.26 8.69
C TRP A 37 -6.28 7.05 7.79
N LEU A 38 -7.33 7.67 8.36
CA LEU A 38 -8.30 8.46 7.59
C LEU A 38 -7.68 9.73 6.99
N PRO A 39 -7.03 10.62 7.77
CA PRO A 39 -6.39 11.80 7.17
C PRO A 39 -5.22 11.40 6.24
N ALA A 40 -4.50 10.32 6.51
CA ALA A 40 -3.46 9.83 5.62
C ALA A 40 -4.04 9.39 4.26
N ALA A 41 -5.13 8.62 4.26
CA ALA A 41 -5.83 8.24 3.04
C ALA A 41 -6.40 9.44 2.28
N ALA A 42 -6.99 10.40 3.01
CA ALA A 42 -7.53 11.63 2.44
C ALA A 42 -6.45 12.49 1.79
N THR A 43 -5.31 12.67 2.44
CA THR A 43 -4.18 13.44 1.89
C THR A 43 -3.57 12.75 0.67
N GLY A 44 -3.34 11.44 0.72
CA GLY A 44 -2.86 10.66 -0.42
C GLY A 44 -3.82 10.73 -1.61
N GLY A 45 -5.12 10.59 -1.36
CA GLY A 45 -6.17 10.72 -2.37
C GLY A 45 -6.23 12.12 -2.98
N ALA A 46 -6.20 13.17 -2.14
CA ALA A 46 -6.20 14.56 -2.58
C ALA A 46 -4.98 14.89 -3.46
N VAL A 47 -3.79 14.47 -3.05
CA VAL A 47 -2.56 14.68 -3.84
C VAL A 47 -2.62 13.91 -5.16
N THR A 48 -3.13 12.68 -5.16
CA THR A 48 -3.31 11.88 -6.38
C THR A 48 -4.29 12.54 -7.33
N TRP A 49 -5.44 13.00 -6.81
CA TRP A 49 -6.46 13.71 -7.58
C TRP A 49 -5.93 15.02 -8.16
N TRP A 50 -5.24 15.83 -7.33
CA TRP A 50 -4.58 17.07 -7.76
C TRP A 50 -3.57 16.82 -8.88
N HIS A 51 -2.71 15.84 -8.67
CA HIS A 51 -1.69 15.47 -9.65
C HIS A 51 -2.28 15.04 -10.99
N ASN A 52 -3.38 14.27 -10.97
CA ASN A 52 -4.08 13.84 -12.19
C ASN A 52 -4.82 14.97 -12.89
N ARG A 53 -5.37 15.94 -12.13
CA ARG A 53 -6.14 17.06 -12.68
C ARG A 53 -5.29 18.09 -13.40
N PHE A 54 -4.09 18.35 -12.89
CA PHE A 54 -3.20 19.39 -13.44
C PHE A 54 -2.15 18.87 -14.43
N ARG A 55 -2.16 17.59 -14.71
CA ARG A 55 -1.35 17.05 -15.81
C ARG A 55 -1.97 17.42 -17.16
N ALA A 56 -1.10 17.95 -18.05
CA ALA A 56 -1.46 18.07 -19.44
C ALA A 56 -1.97 16.74 -20.01
N PRO A 57 -2.96 16.74 -20.91
CA PRO A 57 -3.53 15.53 -21.48
C PRO A 57 -2.45 14.81 -22.32
N GLN A 58 -1.62 14.01 -21.66
CA GLN A 58 -0.74 13.09 -22.36
C GLN A 58 -1.57 11.91 -22.88
N VAL A 59 -1.25 11.48 -24.10
CA VAL A 59 -1.86 10.25 -24.63
C VAL A 59 -1.50 9.11 -23.71
N LYS A 60 -2.46 8.70 -22.86
CA LYS A 60 -2.27 7.58 -21.92
C LYS A 60 -2.15 6.30 -22.75
N SER A 61 -1.05 5.58 -22.56
CA SER A 61 -0.89 4.23 -23.10
C SER A 61 -2.01 3.33 -22.56
N TYR A 62 -2.38 2.31 -23.32
CA TYR A 62 -3.32 1.29 -22.85
C TYR A 62 -2.87 0.68 -21.50
N THR A 63 -1.59 0.44 -21.36
CA THR A 63 -0.97 -0.07 -20.13
C THR A 63 -1.19 0.86 -18.94
N ASP A 64 -1.06 2.19 -19.14
CA ASP A 64 -1.27 3.16 -18.06
C ASP A 64 -2.73 3.18 -17.58
N ARG A 65 -3.69 3.07 -18.51
CA ARG A 65 -5.13 3.00 -18.19
C ARG A 65 -5.46 1.71 -17.42
N LEU A 66 -4.90 0.59 -17.85
CA LEU A 66 -5.10 -0.69 -17.21
C LEU A 66 -4.56 -0.69 -15.77
N LEU A 67 -3.36 -0.15 -15.56
CA LEU A 67 -2.78 0.00 -14.23
C LEU A 67 -3.62 0.91 -13.33
N GLU A 68 -4.10 2.03 -13.84
CA GLU A 68 -4.97 2.94 -13.09
C GLU A 68 -6.25 2.25 -12.65
N GLN A 69 -6.86 1.43 -13.50
CA GLN A 69 -8.05 0.64 -13.15
C GLN A 69 -7.75 -0.44 -12.11
N ILE A 70 -6.65 -1.17 -12.23
CA ILE A 70 -6.21 -2.20 -11.28
C ILE A 70 -6.03 -1.57 -9.90
N TRP A 71 -5.28 -0.48 -9.81
CA TRP A 71 -5.00 0.17 -8.53
C TRP A 71 -6.22 0.86 -7.92
N SER A 72 -7.13 1.40 -8.75
CA SER A 72 -8.42 1.92 -8.28
C SER A 72 -9.30 0.81 -7.68
N CYS A 73 -9.35 -0.35 -8.33
CA CYS A 73 -10.06 -1.51 -7.82
C CYS A 73 -9.46 -2.00 -6.48
N ILE A 74 -8.13 -2.09 -6.40
CA ILE A 74 -7.43 -2.50 -5.17
C ILE A 74 -7.71 -1.52 -4.03
N ALA A 75 -7.62 -0.21 -4.27
CA ALA A 75 -7.93 0.81 -3.28
C ALA A 75 -9.37 0.68 -2.77
N SER A 76 -10.33 0.47 -3.66
CA SER A 76 -11.73 0.25 -3.29
C SER A 76 -11.93 -1.01 -2.44
N LEU A 77 -11.24 -2.11 -2.78
CA LEU A 77 -11.29 -3.36 -2.02
C LEU A 77 -10.64 -3.23 -0.64
N VAL A 78 -9.54 -2.48 -0.52
CA VAL A 78 -8.91 -2.18 0.78
C VAL A 78 -9.86 -1.39 1.68
N VAL A 79 -10.50 -0.35 1.14
CA VAL A 79 -11.48 0.44 1.90
C VAL A 79 -12.68 -0.42 2.30
N LEU A 80 -13.22 -1.22 1.39
CA LEU A 80 -14.35 -2.10 1.66
C LEU A 80 -14.00 -3.14 2.73
N SER A 81 -12.83 -3.78 2.64
CA SER A 81 -12.37 -4.75 3.64
C SER A 81 -12.20 -4.11 5.02
N ALA A 82 -11.66 -2.89 5.09
CA ALA A 82 -11.54 -2.16 6.34
C ALA A 82 -12.90 -1.83 6.97
N ILE A 83 -13.88 -1.40 6.16
CA ILE A 83 -15.25 -1.12 6.64
C ILE A 83 -15.92 -2.40 7.15
N LEU A 84 -15.80 -3.50 6.43
CA LEU A 84 -16.40 -4.78 6.81
C LEU A 84 -15.80 -5.30 8.12
N ILE A 85 -14.47 -5.29 8.26
CA ILE A 85 -13.78 -5.75 9.47
C ILE A 85 -14.16 -4.88 10.67
N CYS A 86 -14.12 -3.55 10.53
CA CYS A 86 -14.49 -2.64 11.61
C CYS A 86 -15.99 -2.74 11.98
N GLY A 87 -16.85 -3.12 11.03
CA GLY A 87 -18.30 -3.20 11.26
C GLY A 87 -18.79 -4.52 11.88
N TYR A 88 -18.08 -5.62 11.60
CA TYR A 88 -18.54 -6.94 12.04
C TYR A 88 -17.86 -7.42 13.34
N ASP A 89 -16.56 -7.49 13.35
CA ASP A 89 -15.79 -7.86 14.53
C ASP A 89 -14.35 -7.35 14.40
N PRO A 90 -14.04 -6.20 15.02
CA PRO A 90 -12.73 -5.58 14.90
C PRO A 90 -11.60 -6.40 15.55
N TRP A 91 -11.94 -7.48 16.25
CA TRP A 91 -10.99 -8.34 16.97
C TRP A 91 -10.66 -9.62 16.20
N ALA A 92 -11.47 -10.00 15.22
CA ALA A 92 -11.33 -11.29 14.54
C ALA A 92 -10.18 -11.32 13.54
N VAL A 93 -9.93 -10.21 12.82
CA VAL A 93 -8.88 -10.13 11.78
C VAL A 93 -8.24 -8.75 11.81
N ASP A 94 -6.90 -8.70 11.81
CA ASP A 94 -6.17 -7.45 11.66
C ASP A 94 -6.41 -6.87 10.24
N PRO A 95 -6.93 -5.63 10.10
CA PRO A 95 -7.22 -5.03 8.79
C PRO A 95 -5.96 -4.81 7.92
N LEU A 96 -4.77 -4.86 8.52
CA LEU A 96 -3.50 -4.75 7.80
C LEU A 96 -3.23 -5.99 6.93
N PHE A 97 -3.74 -7.16 7.34
CA PHE A 97 -3.57 -8.41 6.58
C PHE A 97 -4.21 -8.35 5.19
N PRO A 98 -5.54 -8.11 5.04
CA PRO A 98 -6.13 -8.03 3.70
C PRO A 98 -5.56 -6.85 2.89
N ALA A 99 -5.17 -5.75 3.52
CA ALA A 99 -4.52 -4.64 2.83
C ALA A 99 -3.20 -5.09 2.18
N LEU A 100 -2.35 -5.82 2.90
CA LEU A 100 -1.08 -6.34 2.33
C LEU A 100 -1.32 -7.39 1.24
N LEU A 101 -2.31 -8.27 1.39
CA LEU A 101 -2.65 -9.23 0.33
C LEU A 101 -3.07 -8.52 -0.95
N LEU A 102 -3.92 -7.51 -0.85
CA LEU A 102 -4.40 -6.73 -1.99
C LEU A 102 -3.26 -5.92 -2.63
N ILE A 103 -2.38 -5.29 -1.84
CA ILE A 103 -1.20 -4.60 -2.34
C ILE A 103 -0.26 -5.59 -3.04
N GLY A 104 -0.01 -6.75 -2.44
CA GLY A 104 0.81 -7.80 -3.04
C GLY A 104 0.25 -8.32 -4.36
N ALA A 105 -1.06 -8.58 -4.42
CA ALA A 105 -1.75 -8.96 -5.65
C ALA A 105 -1.65 -7.86 -6.74
N GLY A 106 -1.81 -6.59 -6.34
CA GLY A 106 -1.65 -5.45 -7.24
C GLY A 106 -0.24 -5.35 -7.82
N LEU A 107 0.77 -5.53 -6.99
CA LEU A 107 2.18 -5.57 -7.43
C LEU A 107 2.44 -6.74 -8.38
N PHE A 108 1.88 -7.92 -8.09
CA PHE A 108 2.00 -9.10 -8.94
C PHE A 108 1.42 -8.84 -10.33
N ILE A 109 0.17 -8.39 -10.41
CA ILE A 109 -0.53 -8.11 -11.67
C ILE A 109 0.20 -6.99 -12.42
N SER A 110 0.58 -5.91 -11.73
CA SER A 110 1.33 -4.80 -12.33
C SER A 110 2.69 -5.26 -12.88
N GLY A 111 3.38 -6.14 -12.15
CA GLY A 111 4.64 -6.74 -12.58
C GLY A 111 4.51 -7.55 -13.88
N GLN A 112 3.42 -8.30 -14.03
CA GLN A 112 3.12 -9.04 -15.26
C GLN A 112 2.79 -8.11 -16.42
N VAL A 113 1.97 -7.08 -16.19
CA VAL A 113 1.54 -6.12 -17.22
C VAL A 113 2.73 -5.29 -17.75
N ILE A 114 3.60 -4.81 -16.84
CA ILE A 114 4.76 -3.98 -17.20
C ILE A 114 5.97 -4.85 -17.59
N ARG A 115 5.91 -6.17 -17.34
CA ARG A 115 7.06 -7.10 -17.47
C ARG A 115 8.25 -6.71 -16.58
N ASN A 116 7.99 -6.16 -15.40
CA ASN A 116 9.02 -5.76 -14.46
C ASN A 116 9.24 -6.86 -13.41
N LYS A 117 10.41 -7.51 -13.47
CA LYS A 117 10.78 -8.62 -12.57
C LYS A 117 10.81 -8.19 -11.10
N TYR A 118 11.20 -6.94 -10.80
CA TYR A 118 11.26 -6.46 -9.43
C TYR A 118 9.87 -6.46 -8.78
N MET A 119 8.85 -5.94 -9.47
CA MET A 119 7.47 -5.90 -8.94
C MET A 119 6.93 -7.31 -8.68
N TYR A 120 7.28 -8.25 -9.55
CA TYR A 120 6.93 -9.66 -9.38
C TYR A 120 7.58 -10.24 -8.11
N TYR A 121 8.90 -10.08 -7.92
CA TYR A 121 9.57 -10.58 -6.71
C TYR A 121 9.15 -9.83 -5.45
N ALA A 122 8.89 -8.53 -5.52
CA ALA A 122 8.39 -7.75 -4.40
C ALA A 122 7.03 -8.27 -3.92
N SER A 123 6.14 -8.69 -4.82
CA SER A 123 4.86 -9.30 -4.43
C SER A 123 5.06 -10.61 -3.67
N CYS A 124 6.03 -11.45 -4.11
CA CYS A 124 6.38 -12.69 -3.43
C CYS A 124 6.96 -12.46 -2.01
N ALA A 125 7.48 -11.28 -1.71
CA ALA A 125 7.92 -10.90 -0.37
C ALA A 125 6.78 -10.30 0.47
N VAL A 126 5.96 -9.43 -0.12
CA VAL A 126 4.87 -8.72 0.57
C VAL A 126 3.77 -9.67 1.05
N ILE A 127 3.38 -10.64 0.21
CA ILE A 127 2.31 -11.59 0.56
C ILE A 127 2.65 -12.43 1.81
N PRO A 128 3.81 -13.10 1.91
CA PRO A 128 4.19 -13.83 3.12
C PRO A 128 4.27 -12.97 4.39
N ILE A 129 4.69 -11.70 4.27
CA ILE A 129 4.69 -10.77 5.42
C ILE A 129 3.24 -10.54 5.89
N GLY A 130 2.27 -10.40 4.99
CA GLY A 130 0.85 -10.34 5.34
C GLY A 130 0.39 -11.56 6.13
N PHE A 131 0.77 -12.76 5.72
CA PHE A 131 0.48 -13.99 6.48
C PHE A 131 1.20 -14.01 7.83
N GLY A 132 2.41 -13.44 7.95
CA GLY A 132 3.12 -13.26 9.21
C GLY A 132 2.30 -12.46 10.21
N ILE A 133 1.71 -11.33 9.80
CA ILE A 133 0.83 -10.50 10.63
C ILE A 133 -0.33 -11.31 11.21
N THR A 134 -0.98 -12.13 10.39
CA THR A 134 -2.08 -12.99 10.86
C THR A 134 -1.59 -13.99 11.90
N ARG A 135 -0.45 -14.64 11.64
CA ARG A 135 0.14 -15.59 12.57
C ARG A 135 0.47 -14.95 13.92
N ASP A 136 1.08 -13.77 13.91
CA ASP A 136 1.47 -13.07 15.14
C ASP A 136 0.25 -12.63 15.94
N SER A 137 -0.84 -12.22 15.28
CA SER A 137 -2.13 -11.94 15.92
C SER A 137 -2.72 -13.18 16.60
N TRP A 138 -2.59 -14.37 15.98
CA TRP A 138 -3.07 -15.64 16.56
C TRP A 138 -2.21 -16.12 17.74
N LEU A 139 -0.93 -15.79 17.76
CA LEU A 139 0.00 -16.16 18.82
C LEU A 139 0.00 -15.21 20.02
N ASN A 140 -0.95 -14.24 20.06
CA ASN A 140 -1.02 -13.18 21.08
C ASN A 140 0.29 -12.36 21.19
N ALA A 141 1.05 -12.25 20.12
CA ALA A 141 2.16 -11.30 20.04
C ALA A 141 1.60 -9.87 20.11
N ASP A 142 2.41 -8.92 20.58
CA ASP A 142 2.01 -7.51 20.64
C ASP A 142 1.51 -7.01 19.27
N PRO A 143 0.22 -6.67 19.11
CA PRO A 143 -0.36 -6.31 17.81
C PRO A 143 0.27 -5.07 17.20
N ASP A 144 0.97 -4.26 18.00
CA ASP A 144 1.62 -3.04 17.55
C ASP A 144 2.77 -3.32 16.57
N TYR A 145 3.46 -4.47 16.71
CA TYR A 145 4.53 -4.87 15.79
C TYR A 145 4.02 -5.16 14.38
N ASN A 146 2.74 -5.46 14.21
CA ASN A 146 2.11 -5.64 12.90
C ASN A 146 2.21 -4.37 12.04
N LEU A 147 2.14 -3.18 12.67
CA LEU A 147 2.34 -1.90 11.99
C LEU A 147 3.76 -1.75 11.44
N LEU A 148 4.76 -2.24 12.16
CA LEU A 148 6.14 -2.19 11.71
C LEU A 148 6.38 -3.16 10.54
N GLN A 149 5.82 -4.36 10.61
CA GLN A 149 5.85 -5.34 9.52
C GLN A 149 5.14 -4.79 8.28
N PHE A 150 3.98 -4.14 8.46
CA PHE A 150 3.26 -3.47 7.39
C PHE A 150 4.09 -2.36 6.76
N ALA A 151 4.72 -1.48 7.55
CA ALA A 151 5.58 -0.41 7.04
C ALA A 151 6.74 -0.96 6.21
N ALA A 152 7.42 -2.01 6.70
CA ALA A 152 8.52 -2.67 5.97
C ALA A 152 8.04 -3.28 4.64
N ALA A 153 6.90 -3.98 4.65
CA ALA A 153 6.32 -4.57 3.45
C ALA A 153 5.95 -3.52 2.40
N VAL A 154 5.34 -2.42 2.82
CA VAL A 154 4.97 -1.30 1.94
C VAL A 154 6.20 -0.60 1.37
N LEU A 155 7.25 -0.39 2.18
CA LEU A 155 8.52 0.18 1.70
C LEU A 155 9.17 -0.71 0.66
N ILE A 156 9.27 -2.01 0.89
CA ILE A 156 9.85 -2.96 -0.07
C ILE A 156 8.97 -3.03 -1.33
N GLY A 157 7.66 -3.16 -1.17
CA GLY A 157 6.71 -3.33 -2.26
C GLY A 157 6.55 -2.06 -3.11
N LEU A 158 5.90 -1.05 -2.55
CA LEU A 158 5.50 0.14 -3.30
C LEU A 158 6.67 1.07 -3.60
N THR A 159 7.50 1.37 -2.60
CA THR A 159 8.62 2.29 -2.79
C THR A 159 9.68 1.68 -3.71
N GLY A 160 10.00 0.41 -3.50
CA GLY A 160 10.92 -0.31 -4.38
C GLY A 160 10.39 -0.42 -5.82
N ALA A 161 9.09 -0.70 -6.00
CA ALA A 161 8.45 -0.70 -7.31
C ALA A 161 8.57 0.67 -8.00
N GLY A 162 8.34 1.77 -7.26
CA GLY A 162 8.48 3.12 -7.79
C GLY A 162 9.90 3.43 -8.29
N TYR A 163 10.92 3.02 -7.53
CA TYR A 163 12.32 3.18 -7.96
C TYR A 163 12.68 2.28 -9.14
N ALA A 164 12.21 1.04 -9.16
CA ALA A 164 12.44 0.11 -10.27
C ALA A 164 11.86 0.65 -11.58
N LEU A 165 10.65 1.20 -11.53
CA LEU A 165 10.03 1.86 -12.69
C LEU A 165 10.82 3.08 -13.17
N ARG A 166 11.31 3.93 -12.25
CA ARG A 166 12.16 5.06 -12.62
C ARG A 166 13.44 4.64 -13.32
N ARG A 167 14.06 3.56 -12.85
CA ARG A 167 15.28 3.03 -13.43
C ARG A 167 15.04 2.47 -14.84
N GLN A 168 13.96 1.72 -15.02
CA GLN A 168 13.59 1.16 -16.33
C GLN A 168 13.42 2.25 -17.39
N VAL A 169 12.68 3.31 -17.08
CA VAL A 169 12.46 4.44 -18.01
C VAL A 169 13.76 5.16 -18.39
N ARG A 170 14.76 5.21 -17.47
CA ARG A 170 16.06 5.81 -17.78
C ARG A 170 16.94 4.94 -18.69
N CYS A 171 16.74 3.64 -18.70
CA CYS A 171 17.49 2.73 -19.57
C CYS A 171 16.91 2.67 -20.99
N ASP A 172 15.61 2.99 -21.14
CA ASP A 172 14.90 2.97 -22.43
C ASP A 172 14.94 4.34 -23.16
N ALA A 173 15.48 5.39 -22.53
CA ALA A 173 15.66 6.74 -23.06
C ALA A 173 17.09 6.98 -23.55
#